data_fce690290272aa7cdc101f34a0c06cf8
#
_entry.id   fce690290272aa7cdc101f34a0c06cf8
#
_cell.length_a   1.000
_cell.length_b   1.000
_cell.length_c   1.000
_cell.angle_alpha   90.00
_cell.angle_beta   90.00
_cell.angle_gamma   90.00
#
_symmetry.space_group_name_H-M   'P 1'
#
loop_
_entity.id
_entity.type
_entity.pdbx_description
1 polymer ?
#
loop_
_entity_poly.entity_id
_entity_poly.type
_entity_poly.pdbx_seq_one_letter_code
_entity_poly.pdbx_strand_id
1 'polypeptide(L)'
;MSTFNTTHLAGLTPREAVADVIYRATSAFDQADPRLLDSALMEDAVMTIGDRPPFAGRAAIRADCWGPVSRLDTVHLASNIRVRFHSDADANDRGTANEAEANMATVTANFQANHYRAGEGMKPDAVGFTTGGTYELECVRDDRDGGLWKAASWVIHLTWVLGDPSVMTSGAAEKKE
;
A
#
# COMPACT_ATOMS: atom_id res chain seq x y z
N MET A 1 -13.41 6.45 18.65
CA MET A 1 -12.90 6.27 17.28
C MET A 1 -11.43 6.64 17.30
N SER A 2 -10.54 5.81 16.81
CA SER A 2 -9.10 6.11 16.75
C SER A 2 -8.88 7.29 15.79
N THR A 3 -8.13 8.30 16.23
CA THR A 3 -7.74 9.46 15.41
C THR A 3 -6.70 9.11 14.35
N PHE A 4 -6.19 7.86 14.33
CA PHE A 4 -5.19 7.39 13.38
C PHE A 4 -5.75 6.98 12.00
N ASN A 5 -7.07 6.93 11.83
CA ASN A 5 -7.72 6.48 10.60
C ASN A 5 -8.23 7.65 9.74
N THR A 6 -7.53 8.79 9.79
CA THR A 6 -7.87 9.95 8.98
C THR A 6 -7.37 9.73 7.55
N THR A 7 -8.26 9.81 6.57
CA THR A 7 -7.93 9.66 5.15
C THR A 7 -7.33 10.93 4.53
N HIS A 8 -7.52 12.08 5.18
CA HIS A 8 -7.00 13.37 4.77
C HIS A 8 -6.31 14.04 5.95
N LEU A 9 -5.01 14.28 5.83
CA LEU A 9 -4.22 15.07 6.77
C LEU A 9 -4.05 16.49 6.22
N ALA A 10 -4.36 17.50 7.03
CA ALA A 10 -4.15 18.90 6.66
C ALA A 10 -2.68 19.30 6.87
N GLY A 11 -2.20 20.26 6.05
CA GLY A 11 -0.90 20.89 6.23
C GLY A 11 0.30 20.08 5.73
N LEU A 12 0.08 19.00 5.00
CA LEU A 12 1.16 18.26 4.36
C LEU A 12 1.79 19.08 3.23
N THR A 13 3.13 19.05 3.15
CA THR A 13 3.84 19.49 1.95
C THR A 13 3.52 18.56 0.76
N PRO A 14 3.75 18.96 -0.51
CA PRO A 14 3.52 18.08 -1.65
C PRO A 14 4.20 16.70 -1.51
N ARG A 15 5.44 16.66 -1.02
CA ARG A 15 6.17 15.39 -0.80
C ARG A 15 5.56 14.53 0.28
N GLU A 16 5.15 15.12 1.38
CA GLU A 16 4.47 14.41 2.46
C GLU A 16 3.11 13.87 2.00
N ALA A 17 2.36 14.64 1.20
CA ALA A 17 1.08 14.20 0.66
C ALA A 17 1.20 12.99 -0.28
N VAL A 18 2.28 12.93 -1.09
CA VAL A 18 2.58 11.77 -1.93
C VAL A 18 3.06 10.59 -1.07
N ALA A 19 3.95 10.82 -0.09
CA ALA A 19 4.42 9.78 0.82
C ALA A 19 3.28 9.17 1.65
N ASP A 20 2.28 9.97 2.02
CA ASP A 20 1.10 9.56 2.77
C ASP A 20 0.26 8.48 2.05
N VAL A 21 0.37 8.35 0.73
CA VAL A 21 -0.24 7.25 -0.03
C VAL A 21 0.23 5.89 0.51
N ILE A 22 1.55 5.72 0.74
CA ILE A 22 2.12 4.48 1.29
C ILE A 22 1.58 4.25 2.72
N TYR A 23 1.54 5.29 3.55
CA TYR A 23 1.09 5.16 4.94
C TYR A 23 -0.38 4.78 5.03
N ARG A 24 -1.26 5.38 4.21
CA ARG A 24 -2.68 4.99 4.14
C ARG A 24 -2.84 3.57 3.59
N ALA A 25 -2.10 3.22 2.54
CA ALA A 25 -2.16 1.90 1.94
C ALA A 25 -1.75 0.81 2.94
N THR A 26 -0.61 0.94 3.62
CA THR A 26 -0.13 -0.05 4.60
C THR A 26 -1.01 -0.09 5.84
N SER A 27 -1.39 1.07 6.37
CA SER A 27 -2.32 1.15 7.52
C SER A 27 -3.68 0.52 7.24
N ALA A 28 -4.14 0.54 5.96
CA ALA A 28 -5.38 -0.13 5.58
C ALA A 28 -5.34 -1.63 5.87
N PHE A 29 -4.19 -2.28 5.63
CA PHE A 29 -4.00 -3.70 5.94
C PHE A 29 -3.93 -3.93 7.45
N ASP A 30 -3.10 -3.14 8.15
CA ASP A 30 -2.80 -3.34 9.57
C ASP A 30 -3.99 -3.04 10.47
N GLN A 31 -4.88 -2.15 10.06
CA GLN A 31 -6.06 -1.73 10.81
C GLN A 31 -7.36 -2.33 10.27
N ALA A 32 -7.28 -3.15 9.22
CA ALA A 32 -8.45 -3.70 8.53
C ALA A 32 -9.46 -2.60 8.13
N ASP A 33 -8.97 -1.42 7.73
CA ASP A 33 -9.81 -0.27 7.39
C ASP A 33 -9.93 -0.08 5.87
N PRO A 34 -11.08 -0.46 5.27
CA PRO A 34 -11.29 -0.34 3.82
C PRO A 34 -11.34 1.12 3.34
N ARG A 35 -11.63 2.09 4.22
CA ARG A 35 -11.65 3.52 3.85
C ARG A 35 -10.26 4.04 3.57
N LEU A 36 -9.25 3.59 4.35
CA LEU A 36 -7.84 3.89 4.08
C LEU A 36 -7.41 3.31 2.75
N LEU A 37 -7.79 2.05 2.44
CA LEU A 37 -7.51 1.44 1.14
C LEU A 37 -8.09 2.25 -0.01
N ASP A 38 -9.36 2.64 0.10
CA ASP A 38 -10.07 3.42 -0.92
C ASP A 38 -9.47 4.82 -1.12
N SER A 39 -8.96 5.41 -0.04
CA SER A 39 -8.28 6.70 -0.11
C SER A 39 -6.86 6.62 -0.69
N ALA A 40 -6.22 5.45 -0.62
CA ALA A 40 -4.86 5.25 -1.08
C ALA A 40 -4.76 4.78 -2.54
N LEU A 41 -5.80 4.15 -3.10
CA LEU A 41 -5.78 3.54 -4.42
C LEU A 41 -6.81 4.18 -5.36
N MET A 42 -6.41 4.36 -6.62
CA MET A 42 -7.36 4.68 -7.68
C MET A 42 -8.33 3.52 -7.89
N GLU A 43 -9.51 3.78 -8.46
CA GLU A 43 -10.52 2.75 -8.71
C GLU A 43 -10.02 1.66 -9.66
N ASP A 44 -9.23 2.06 -10.65
CA ASP A 44 -8.60 1.21 -11.67
C ASP A 44 -7.15 0.84 -11.34
N ALA A 45 -6.70 1.06 -10.10
CA ALA A 45 -5.34 0.77 -9.67
C ALA A 45 -4.92 -0.68 -9.95
N VAL A 46 -3.67 -0.87 -10.33
CA VAL A 46 -3.07 -2.18 -10.54
C VAL A 46 -2.03 -2.48 -9.47
N MET A 47 -2.12 -3.63 -8.81
CA MET A 47 -1.13 -4.09 -7.85
C MET A 47 -0.45 -5.35 -8.33
N THR A 48 0.88 -5.42 -8.24
CA THR A 48 1.70 -6.59 -8.56
C THR A 48 2.56 -6.99 -7.37
N ILE A 49 2.64 -8.27 -7.06
CA ILE A 49 3.46 -8.82 -5.97
C ILE A 49 4.40 -9.89 -6.53
N GLY A 50 5.70 -9.58 -6.61
CA GLY A 50 6.69 -10.45 -7.24
C GLY A 50 6.26 -10.86 -8.65
N ASP A 51 6.35 -12.17 -8.95
CA ASP A 51 6.01 -12.73 -10.26
C ASP A 51 4.54 -13.18 -10.38
N ARG A 52 3.67 -12.79 -9.43
CA ARG A 52 2.24 -13.15 -9.47
C ARG A 52 1.50 -12.37 -10.55
N PRO A 53 0.40 -12.93 -11.09
CA PRO A 53 -0.51 -12.16 -11.91
C PRO A 53 -0.98 -10.90 -11.19
N PRO A 54 -1.11 -9.75 -11.88
CA PRO A 54 -1.52 -8.51 -11.25
C PRO A 54 -2.99 -8.56 -10.80
N PHE A 55 -3.27 -7.89 -9.69
CA PHE A 55 -4.62 -7.57 -9.26
C PHE A 55 -5.05 -6.30 -10.00
N ALA A 56 -5.98 -6.40 -10.94
CA ALA A 56 -6.44 -5.30 -11.77
C ALA A 56 -7.74 -4.69 -11.19
N GLY A 57 -7.64 -3.43 -10.81
CA GLY A 57 -8.70 -2.66 -10.16
C GLY A 57 -8.74 -2.83 -8.64
N ARG A 58 -9.11 -1.73 -7.95
CA ARG A 58 -9.21 -1.69 -6.48
C ARG A 58 -10.15 -2.77 -5.92
N ALA A 59 -11.20 -3.15 -6.65
CA ALA A 59 -12.10 -4.22 -6.25
C ALA A 59 -11.40 -5.58 -6.15
N ALA A 60 -10.57 -5.94 -7.14
CA ALA A 60 -9.77 -7.16 -7.12
C ALA A 60 -8.70 -7.10 -6.01
N ILE A 61 -8.00 -5.97 -5.87
CA ILE A 61 -7.04 -5.76 -4.78
C ILE A 61 -7.72 -5.97 -3.42
N ARG A 62 -8.92 -5.42 -3.23
CA ARG A 62 -9.69 -5.55 -1.99
C ARG A 62 -10.09 -7.01 -1.72
N ALA A 63 -10.59 -7.71 -2.73
CA ALA A 63 -11.11 -9.08 -2.57
C ALA A 63 -10.00 -10.11 -2.36
N ASP A 64 -8.95 -10.04 -3.20
CA ASP A 64 -8.00 -11.14 -3.36
C ASP A 64 -6.64 -10.90 -2.68
N CYS A 65 -6.35 -9.63 -2.30
CA CYS A 65 -5.13 -9.28 -1.58
C CYS A 65 -5.45 -8.73 -0.19
N TRP A 66 -6.11 -7.57 -0.10
CA TRP A 66 -6.38 -6.89 1.16
C TRP A 66 -7.28 -7.72 2.10
N GLY A 67 -8.36 -8.29 1.59
CA GLY A 67 -9.33 -9.05 2.40
C GLY A 67 -8.71 -10.21 3.17
N PRO A 68 -7.93 -11.10 2.55
CA PRO A 68 -7.19 -12.14 3.28
C PRO A 68 -6.18 -11.59 4.29
N VAL A 69 -5.35 -10.62 3.89
CA VAL A 69 -4.24 -10.12 4.73
C VAL A 69 -4.75 -9.30 5.92
N SER A 70 -5.80 -8.50 5.75
CA SER A 70 -6.37 -7.66 6.82
C SER A 70 -7.03 -8.46 7.96
N ARG A 71 -7.19 -9.78 7.82
CA ARG A 71 -7.66 -10.67 8.88
C ARG A 71 -6.53 -11.25 9.74
N LEU A 72 -5.29 -11.07 9.33
CA LEU A 72 -4.12 -11.51 10.07
C LEU A 72 -3.73 -10.47 11.12
N ASP A 73 -2.96 -10.89 12.12
CA ASP A 73 -2.23 -9.95 12.96
C ASP A 73 -1.02 -9.49 12.13
N THR A 74 -1.07 -8.28 11.59
CA THR A 74 -0.06 -7.80 10.64
C THR A 74 0.41 -6.40 10.94
N VAL A 75 1.68 -6.13 10.64
CA VAL A 75 2.28 -4.80 10.67
C VAL A 75 3.19 -4.62 9.46
N HIS A 76 2.93 -3.56 8.70
CA HIS A 76 3.74 -3.15 7.56
C HIS A 76 4.58 -1.93 7.94
N LEU A 77 5.89 -2.04 7.76
CA LEU A 77 6.85 -0.96 7.95
C LEU A 77 7.32 -0.46 6.59
N ALA A 78 7.24 0.86 6.36
CA ALA A 78 7.82 1.50 5.18
C ALA A 78 8.92 2.47 5.62
N SER A 79 10.05 2.46 4.90
CA SER A 79 11.21 3.30 5.19
C SER A 79 11.91 3.74 3.92
N ASN A 80 12.86 4.68 4.04
CA ASN A 80 13.64 5.18 2.90
C ASN A 80 12.76 5.70 1.75
N ILE A 81 11.65 6.37 2.10
CA ILE A 81 10.69 6.88 1.12
C ILE A 81 11.34 7.97 0.29
N ARG A 82 11.24 7.83 -1.03
CA ARG A 82 11.71 8.82 -2.00
C ARG A 82 10.57 9.15 -2.96
N VAL A 83 10.34 10.44 -3.17
CA VAL A 83 9.31 10.97 -4.06
C VAL A 83 9.97 11.68 -5.23
N ARG A 84 9.52 11.37 -6.45
CA ARG A 84 9.89 12.07 -7.67
C ARG A 84 8.62 12.54 -8.37
N PHE A 85 8.47 13.85 -8.55
CA PHE A 85 7.39 14.44 -9.31
C PHE A 85 7.68 14.41 -10.81
N HIS A 86 6.64 14.27 -11.62
CA HIS A 86 6.70 14.29 -13.07
C HIS A 86 6.05 15.57 -13.58
N SER A 87 6.60 16.17 -14.65
CA SER A 87 5.94 17.24 -15.37
C SER A 87 4.93 16.66 -16.36
N ASP A 88 3.81 17.36 -16.57
CA ASP A 88 2.80 16.96 -17.56
C ASP A 88 3.34 16.95 -19.00
N ALA A 89 4.50 17.59 -19.24
CA ALA A 89 5.08 17.76 -20.57
C ALA A 89 5.91 16.56 -21.04
N ASP A 90 6.42 15.70 -20.13
CA ASP A 90 7.36 14.65 -20.52
C ASP A 90 7.34 13.45 -19.58
N ALA A 91 6.70 12.36 -20.00
CA ALA A 91 6.84 11.06 -19.33
C ALA A 91 8.31 10.55 -19.30
N ASN A 92 9.20 11.17 -20.10
CA ASN A 92 10.64 10.88 -20.20
C ASN A 92 11.54 11.99 -19.64
N ASP A 93 11.00 13.15 -19.22
CA ASP A 93 11.82 14.24 -18.70
C ASP A 93 12.24 13.97 -17.25
N ARG A 94 13.54 13.90 -17.04
CA ARG A 94 14.17 13.86 -15.71
C ARG A 94 14.24 15.27 -15.08
N GLY A 95 13.52 16.24 -15.63
CA GLY A 95 13.40 17.60 -15.11
C GLY A 95 12.66 17.62 -13.77
N THR A 96 12.99 18.57 -12.93
CA THR A 96 12.30 18.85 -11.68
C THR A 96 10.98 19.56 -11.99
N ALA A 97 9.86 18.84 -12.00
CA ALA A 97 8.55 19.46 -12.03
C ALA A 97 8.35 20.36 -10.80
N ASN A 98 7.58 21.43 -10.97
CA ASN A 98 7.11 22.20 -9.82
C ASN A 98 6.22 21.29 -8.96
N GLU A 99 6.69 20.95 -7.78
CA GLU A 99 6.04 19.97 -6.88
C GLU A 99 4.59 20.37 -6.55
N ALA A 100 4.29 21.67 -6.49
CA ALA A 100 2.96 22.17 -6.17
C ALA A 100 1.96 21.99 -7.34
N GLU A 101 2.45 21.96 -8.57
CA GLU A 101 1.66 21.89 -9.81
C GLU A 101 1.62 20.47 -10.40
N ALA A 102 2.49 19.58 -9.94
CA ALA A 102 2.56 18.22 -10.44
C ALA A 102 1.28 17.43 -10.12
N ASN A 103 0.82 16.67 -11.10
CA ASN A 103 -0.33 15.75 -10.98
C ASN A 103 0.08 14.28 -10.96
N MET A 104 1.37 14.01 -11.20
CA MET A 104 1.94 12.65 -11.18
C MET A 104 3.24 12.61 -10.39
N ALA A 105 3.46 11.50 -9.67
CA ALA A 105 4.69 11.25 -8.93
C ALA A 105 4.98 9.76 -8.83
N THR A 106 6.26 9.38 -8.86
CA THR A 106 6.72 8.05 -8.47
C THR A 106 7.18 8.07 -7.01
N VAL A 107 6.79 7.06 -6.24
CA VAL A 107 7.27 6.83 -4.88
C VAL A 107 7.97 5.50 -4.80
N THR A 108 9.15 5.48 -4.21
CA THR A 108 9.84 4.24 -3.85
C THR A 108 10.07 4.19 -2.35
N ALA A 109 9.99 3.00 -1.77
CA ALA A 109 10.28 2.77 -0.34
C ALA A 109 10.83 1.36 -0.12
N ASN A 110 11.63 1.17 0.92
CA ASN A 110 11.86 -0.16 1.44
C ASN A 110 10.68 -0.56 2.34
N PHE A 111 10.36 -1.86 2.38
CA PHE A 111 9.33 -2.36 3.28
C PHE A 111 9.76 -3.62 4.01
N GLN A 112 9.13 -3.84 5.16
CA GLN A 112 9.03 -5.10 5.86
C GLN A 112 7.58 -5.31 6.30
N ALA A 113 7.03 -6.49 6.05
CA ALA A 113 5.70 -6.87 6.46
C ALA A 113 5.76 -8.14 7.30
N ASN A 114 5.15 -8.08 8.50
CA ASN A 114 5.13 -9.18 9.45
C ASN A 114 3.69 -9.67 9.57
N HIS A 115 3.48 -10.97 9.46
CA HIS A 115 2.17 -11.58 9.48
C HIS A 115 2.14 -12.76 10.46
N TYR A 116 1.07 -12.83 11.25
CA TYR A 116 0.74 -13.95 12.13
C TYR A 116 -0.72 -14.33 11.91
N ARG A 117 -1.09 -15.56 12.24
CA ARG A 117 -2.50 -15.94 12.22
C ARG A 117 -3.30 -15.07 13.20
N ALA A 118 -4.55 -14.81 12.87
CA ALA A 118 -5.42 -13.94 13.66
C ALA A 118 -5.44 -14.37 15.14
N GLY A 119 -5.16 -13.41 16.05
CA GLY A 119 -5.10 -13.62 17.50
C GLY A 119 -3.87 -14.40 18.00
N GLU A 120 -2.87 -14.64 17.14
CA GLU A 120 -1.66 -15.37 17.52
C GLU A 120 -0.42 -14.50 17.68
N GLY A 121 -0.41 -13.28 17.13
CA GLY A 121 0.77 -12.43 17.09
C GLY A 121 1.39 -12.08 18.45
N MET A 122 0.61 -12.17 19.53
CA MET A 122 1.08 -11.92 20.90
C MET A 122 1.53 -13.19 21.64
N LYS A 123 1.43 -14.38 21.03
CA LYS A 123 1.88 -15.62 21.66
C LYS A 123 3.40 -15.76 21.55
N PRO A 124 4.12 -16.19 22.61
CA PRO A 124 5.59 -16.29 22.60
C PRO A 124 6.14 -17.25 21.54
N ASP A 125 5.36 -18.25 21.15
CA ASP A 125 5.71 -19.32 20.19
C ASP A 125 4.94 -19.18 18.86
N ALA A 126 4.39 -17.99 18.58
CA ALA A 126 3.64 -17.73 17.36
C ALA A 126 4.50 -17.97 16.12
N VAL A 127 3.95 -18.73 15.18
CA VAL A 127 4.58 -18.92 13.87
C VAL A 127 4.22 -17.75 12.98
N GLY A 128 5.23 -16.97 12.58
CA GLY A 128 5.09 -15.82 11.71
C GLY A 128 5.56 -16.07 10.30
N PHE A 129 5.17 -15.17 9.40
CA PHE A 129 5.70 -15.04 8.07
C PHE A 129 6.06 -13.57 7.81
N THR A 130 7.33 -13.32 7.51
CA THR A 130 7.85 -11.97 7.28
C THR A 130 8.35 -11.86 5.85
N THR A 131 8.03 -10.77 5.19
CA THR A 131 8.53 -10.44 3.85
C THR A 131 9.23 -9.10 3.87
N GLY A 132 10.20 -8.90 2.99
CA GLY A 132 10.86 -7.61 2.82
C GLY A 132 11.30 -7.38 1.39
N GLY A 133 11.43 -6.10 1.05
CA GLY A 133 11.78 -5.69 -0.31
C GLY A 133 11.54 -4.21 -0.54
N THR A 134 11.07 -3.86 -1.74
CA THR A 134 10.79 -2.48 -2.14
C THR A 134 9.38 -2.32 -2.69
N TYR A 135 8.77 -1.20 -2.35
CA TYR A 135 7.57 -0.68 -2.99
C TYR A 135 7.95 0.33 -4.07
N GLU A 136 7.24 0.27 -5.19
CA GLU A 136 7.24 1.29 -6.23
C GLU A 136 5.79 1.63 -6.57
N LEU A 137 5.41 2.90 -6.42
CA LEU A 137 4.07 3.38 -6.68
C LEU A 137 4.11 4.50 -7.71
N GLU A 138 3.25 4.40 -8.72
CA GLU A 138 2.89 5.54 -9.56
C GLU A 138 1.65 6.19 -8.96
N CYS A 139 1.81 7.43 -8.50
CA CYS A 139 0.78 8.19 -7.81
C CYS A 139 0.25 9.30 -8.72
N VAL A 140 -1.06 9.54 -8.63
CA VAL A 140 -1.77 10.62 -9.34
C VAL A 140 -2.65 11.40 -8.38
N ARG A 141 -2.93 12.66 -8.70
CA ARG A 141 -3.97 13.43 -8.00
C ARG A 141 -5.34 13.01 -8.48
N ASP A 142 -6.24 12.66 -7.56
CA ASP A 142 -7.65 12.37 -7.87
C ASP A 142 -8.49 13.65 -7.67
N ASP A 143 -8.79 14.35 -8.76
CA ASP A 143 -9.60 15.56 -8.72
C ASP A 143 -11.03 15.30 -8.22
N ARG A 144 -11.54 14.07 -8.35
CA ARG A 144 -12.85 13.66 -7.84
C ARG A 144 -12.88 13.55 -6.32
N ASP A 145 -11.68 13.49 -5.68
CA ASP A 145 -11.51 13.41 -4.24
C ASP A 145 -10.66 14.59 -3.71
N GLY A 146 -10.97 15.80 -4.21
CA GLY A 146 -10.34 17.03 -3.75
C GLY A 146 -8.83 17.13 -4.00
N GLY A 147 -8.30 16.43 -5.00
CA GLY A 147 -6.88 16.42 -5.33
C GLY A 147 -6.04 15.52 -4.41
N LEU A 148 -6.68 14.56 -3.73
CA LEU A 148 -5.97 13.58 -2.92
C LEU A 148 -5.05 12.71 -3.78
N TRP A 149 -3.80 12.56 -3.36
CA TRP A 149 -2.87 11.66 -4.02
C TRP A 149 -3.26 10.20 -3.79
N LYS A 150 -3.30 9.40 -4.86
CA LYS A 150 -3.62 7.98 -4.84
C LYS A 150 -2.68 7.21 -5.76
N ALA A 151 -2.42 5.95 -5.45
CA ALA A 151 -1.66 5.07 -6.32
C ALA A 151 -2.54 4.58 -7.48
N ALA A 152 -2.09 4.81 -8.72
CA ALA A 152 -2.61 4.19 -9.93
C ALA A 152 -1.94 2.81 -10.17
N SER A 153 -0.69 2.65 -9.70
CA SER A 153 0.03 1.39 -9.75
C SER A 153 0.80 1.18 -8.44
N TRP A 154 0.88 -0.07 -7.98
CA TRP A 154 1.69 -0.47 -6.83
C TRP A 154 2.40 -1.77 -7.14
N VAL A 155 3.72 -1.70 -7.30
CA VAL A 155 4.59 -2.86 -7.53
C VAL A 155 5.33 -3.18 -6.23
N ILE A 156 5.23 -4.44 -5.80
CA ILE A 156 5.87 -4.99 -4.61
C ILE A 156 6.96 -5.96 -5.06
N HIS A 157 8.21 -5.51 -4.99
CA HIS A 157 9.38 -6.34 -5.29
C HIS A 157 9.83 -7.07 -4.01
N LEU A 158 9.65 -8.38 -3.98
CA LEU A 158 10.11 -9.21 -2.87
C LEU A 158 11.62 -9.48 -3.00
N THR A 159 12.38 -9.15 -1.96
CA THR A 159 13.82 -9.43 -1.90
C THR A 159 14.10 -10.67 -1.05
N TRP A 160 13.34 -10.85 0.03
CA TRP A 160 13.51 -11.98 0.95
C TRP A 160 12.18 -12.30 1.66
N VAL A 161 12.11 -13.54 2.15
CA VAL A 161 11.03 -14.04 2.99
C VAL A 161 11.61 -14.84 4.16
N LEU A 162 10.91 -14.87 5.30
CA LEU A 162 11.28 -15.60 6.49
C LEU A 162 10.04 -16.19 7.16
N GLY A 163 10.12 -17.41 7.64
CA GLY A 163 9.05 -18.08 8.38
C GLY A 163 8.15 -18.95 7.52
N ASP A 164 6.90 -19.17 7.97
CA ASP A 164 5.96 -20.11 7.36
C ASP A 164 4.94 -19.41 6.44
N PRO A 165 5.03 -19.60 5.10
CA PRO A 165 4.12 -18.97 4.16
C PRO A 165 2.65 -19.44 4.32
N SER A 166 2.38 -20.56 5.01
CA SER A 166 1.01 -21.01 5.28
C SER A 166 0.22 -20.02 6.15
N VAL A 167 0.88 -19.13 6.86
CA VAL A 167 0.25 -18.02 7.58
C VAL A 167 -0.63 -17.19 6.65
N MET A 168 -0.17 -16.92 5.42
CA MET A 168 -0.90 -16.11 4.45
C MET A 168 -2.20 -16.76 3.97
N THR A 169 -2.28 -18.08 3.96
CA THR A 169 -3.49 -18.80 3.54
C THR A 169 -4.55 -18.86 4.65
N SER A 170 -4.16 -18.66 5.91
CA SER A 170 -5.10 -18.69 7.04
C SER A 170 -6.05 -17.47 7.07
N GLY A 171 -5.69 -16.38 6.39
CA GLY A 171 -6.55 -15.20 6.21
C GLY A 171 -7.59 -15.37 5.09
N ALA A 172 -7.46 -16.38 4.24
CA ALA A 172 -8.46 -16.67 3.22
C ALA A 172 -9.77 -17.10 3.90
N ALA A 173 -10.91 -16.55 3.44
CA ALA A 173 -12.20 -16.97 3.94
C ALA A 173 -12.40 -18.46 3.64
N GLU A 174 -12.81 -19.25 4.63
CA GLU A 174 -13.44 -20.52 4.34
C GLU A 174 -14.62 -20.24 3.41
N LYS A 175 -14.56 -20.76 2.18
CA LYS A 175 -15.74 -20.79 1.32
C LYS A 175 -16.76 -21.64 2.04
N LYS A 176 -17.79 -21.02 2.63
CA LYS A 176 -18.96 -21.78 3.07
C LYS A 176 -19.53 -22.44 1.82
N GLU A 177 -19.47 -23.79 1.79
CA GLU A 177 -20.25 -24.61 0.90
C GLU A 177 -21.75 -24.33 1.07
#